data_b644c050e56f19b30465e6d317028f90
#
_entry.id   b644c050e56f19b30465e6d317028f90
#
_cell.length_a   1.000
_cell.length_b   1.000
_cell.length_c   1.000
_cell.angle_alpha   90.00
_cell.angle_beta   90.00
_cell.angle_gamma   90.00
#
_symmetry.space_group_name_H-M   'P 1'
#
loop_
_entity.id
_entity.type
_entity.pdbx_description
1 polymer ?
#
loop_
_entity_poly.entity_id
_entity_poly.type
_entity_poly.pdbx_seq_one_letter_code
_entity_poly.pdbx_strand_id
1 'polypeptide(L)'
;MEFVNENMALILTFLGIALAIVPSGIGSAKGAAMIGKAASALISEQPEKFGQSLVLLMMSASQGLYGFIIGFLSFTRIGPDLDIPTALGCCAGGLIMGLAGYFTAVHQSTLATAGIQILAKKPEHSTKGVLYSAMVETFAIFAFVVAVLIVI
;
A
#
# COMPACT_ATOMS: atom_id res chain seq x y z
N MET A 1 7.47 4.58 -34.80
CA MET A 1 7.47 5.90 -34.12
C MET A 1 6.08 6.51 -34.14
N GLU A 2 5.37 6.46 -35.28
CA GLU A 2 4.00 6.98 -35.41
C GLU A 2 3.01 6.36 -34.43
N PHE A 3 2.96 5.03 -34.34
CA PHE A 3 2.13 4.30 -33.38
C PHE A 3 2.34 4.73 -31.92
N VAL A 4 3.59 4.99 -31.51
CA VAL A 4 3.91 5.44 -30.14
C VAL A 4 3.39 6.85 -29.90
N ASN A 5 3.52 7.75 -30.89
CA ASN A 5 3.04 9.13 -30.77
C ASN A 5 1.51 9.19 -30.70
N GLU A 6 0.82 8.38 -31.51
CA GLU A 6 -0.66 8.29 -31.51
C GLU A 6 -1.22 7.71 -30.22
N ASN A 7 -0.48 6.80 -29.56
CA ASN A 7 -0.94 6.10 -28.35
C ASN A 7 -0.21 6.57 -27.07
N MET A 8 0.53 7.66 -27.11
CA MET A 8 1.36 8.12 -25.99
C MET A 8 0.55 8.30 -24.70
N ALA A 9 -0.64 8.91 -24.76
CA ALA A 9 -1.49 9.11 -23.59
C ALA A 9 -1.91 7.77 -22.98
N LEU A 10 -2.29 6.80 -23.81
CA LEU A 10 -2.68 5.48 -23.36
C LEU A 10 -1.52 4.72 -22.69
N ILE A 11 -0.33 4.78 -23.30
CA ILE A 11 0.89 4.16 -22.78
C ILE A 11 1.24 4.74 -21.40
N LEU A 12 1.21 6.08 -21.25
CA LEU A 12 1.49 6.75 -20.00
C LEU A 12 0.46 6.39 -18.91
N THR A 13 -0.82 6.29 -19.27
CA THR A 13 -1.87 5.90 -18.31
C THR A 13 -1.67 4.48 -17.82
N PHE A 14 -1.40 3.51 -18.72
CA PHE A 14 -1.11 2.15 -18.30
C PHE A 14 0.16 2.03 -17.47
N LEU A 15 1.19 2.83 -17.78
CA LEU A 15 2.39 2.92 -16.97
C LEU A 15 2.05 3.44 -15.56
N GLY A 16 1.20 4.49 -15.45
CA GLY A 16 0.74 5.02 -14.17
C GLY A 16 -0.02 3.98 -13.34
N ILE A 17 -0.91 3.21 -13.98
CA ILE A 17 -1.64 2.11 -13.33
C ILE A 17 -0.66 1.07 -12.78
N ALA A 18 0.31 0.65 -13.57
CA ALA A 18 1.31 -0.33 -13.14
C ALA A 18 2.17 0.21 -12.00
N LEU A 19 2.60 1.48 -12.08
CA LEU A 19 3.38 2.16 -11.04
C LEU A 19 2.61 2.30 -9.73
N ALA A 20 1.29 2.49 -9.77
CA ALA A 20 0.46 2.56 -8.56
C ALA A 20 0.33 1.20 -7.88
N ILE A 21 -0.04 0.17 -8.64
CA ILE A 21 -0.46 -1.13 -8.11
C ILE A 21 0.74 -1.99 -7.73
N VAL A 22 1.75 -2.09 -8.60
CA VAL A 22 2.81 -3.09 -8.44
C VAL A 22 3.72 -2.80 -7.24
N PRO A 23 4.32 -1.60 -7.08
CA PRO A 23 5.20 -1.37 -5.93
C PRO A 23 4.45 -1.41 -4.60
N SER A 24 3.27 -0.76 -4.50
CA SER A 24 2.47 -0.77 -3.26
C SER A 24 2.01 -2.17 -2.87
N GLY A 25 1.58 -2.98 -3.85
CA GLY A 25 1.21 -4.38 -3.65
C GLY A 25 2.38 -5.24 -3.18
N ILE A 26 3.57 -5.07 -3.78
CA ILE A 26 4.79 -5.78 -3.35
C ILE A 26 5.16 -5.37 -1.91
N GLY A 27 5.07 -4.08 -1.57
CA GLY A 27 5.32 -3.59 -0.22
C GLY A 27 4.39 -4.24 0.81
N SER A 28 3.09 -4.25 0.53
CA SER A 28 2.08 -4.88 1.38
C SER A 28 2.29 -6.39 1.52
N ALA A 29 2.58 -7.07 0.43
CA ALA A 29 2.86 -8.52 0.46
C ALA A 29 4.10 -8.88 1.30
N LYS A 30 5.19 -8.12 1.12
CA LYS A 30 6.41 -8.28 1.95
C LYS A 30 6.11 -8.04 3.43
N GLY A 31 5.35 -6.98 3.71
CA GLY A 31 4.96 -6.63 5.07
C GLY A 31 4.09 -7.70 5.73
N ALA A 32 3.06 -8.17 5.03
CA ALA A 32 2.20 -9.24 5.51
C ALA A 32 2.99 -10.53 5.78
N ALA A 33 3.94 -10.88 4.90
CA ALA A 33 4.79 -12.05 5.10
C ALA A 33 5.69 -11.91 6.34
N MET A 34 6.22 -10.73 6.61
CA MET A 34 7.06 -10.44 7.79
C MET A 34 6.25 -10.60 9.07
N ILE A 35 5.09 -9.94 9.16
CA ILE A 35 4.21 -10.00 10.34
C ILE A 35 3.64 -11.40 10.51
N GLY A 36 3.18 -12.02 9.41
CA GLY A 36 2.59 -13.35 9.41
C GLY A 36 3.55 -14.43 9.92
N LYS A 37 4.83 -14.33 9.59
CA LYS A 37 5.86 -15.22 10.14
C LYS A 37 5.98 -15.09 11.66
N ALA A 38 6.02 -13.88 12.19
CA ALA A 38 6.08 -13.64 13.63
C ALA A 38 4.78 -14.06 14.34
N ALA A 39 3.62 -13.74 13.73
CA ALA A 39 2.31 -14.14 14.24
C ALA A 39 2.15 -15.66 14.28
N SER A 40 2.59 -16.38 13.24
CA SER A 40 2.53 -17.85 13.20
C SER A 40 3.34 -18.48 14.31
N ALA A 41 4.53 -17.96 14.63
CA ALA A 41 5.31 -18.42 15.74
C ALA A 41 4.59 -18.19 17.08
N LEU A 42 3.97 -17.03 17.25
CA LEU A 42 3.21 -16.73 18.47
C LEU A 42 2.00 -17.67 18.66
N ILE A 43 1.16 -17.84 17.62
CA ILE A 43 -0.07 -18.63 17.73
C ILE A 43 0.18 -20.14 17.84
N SER A 44 1.37 -20.62 17.45
CA SER A 44 1.74 -22.02 17.69
C SER A 44 1.91 -22.34 19.17
N GLU A 45 2.26 -21.34 19.99
CA GLU A 45 2.41 -21.47 21.44
C GLU A 45 1.19 -20.95 22.20
N GLN A 46 0.51 -19.92 21.66
CA GLN A 46 -0.58 -19.18 22.29
C GLN A 46 -1.74 -18.96 21.29
N PRO A 47 -2.51 -20.02 20.95
CA PRO A 47 -3.55 -19.97 19.89
C PRO A 47 -4.65 -18.94 20.17
N GLU A 48 -4.94 -18.65 21.44
CA GLU A 48 -5.95 -17.67 21.87
C GLU A 48 -5.62 -16.24 21.40
N LYS A 49 -4.39 -15.95 21.02
CA LYS A 49 -3.95 -14.64 20.55
C LYS A 49 -4.14 -14.44 19.03
N PHE A 50 -4.75 -15.39 18.33
CA PHE A 50 -4.96 -15.32 16.89
C PHE A 50 -5.65 -14.02 16.44
N GLY A 51 -6.78 -13.66 17.07
CA GLY A 51 -7.53 -12.46 16.70
C GLY A 51 -6.74 -11.17 16.84
N GLN A 52 -5.96 -11.01 17.91
CA GLN A 52 -5.12 -9.84 18.14
C GLN A 52 -3.93 -9.79 17.18
N SER A 53 -3.34 -10.94 16.84
CA SER A 53 -2.26 -11.04 15.87
C SER A 53 -2.73 -10.71 14.44
N LEU A 54 -3.98 -11.07 14.11
CA LEU A 54 -4.60 -10.76 12.83
C LEU A 54 -4.76 -9.24 12.62
N VAL A 55 -5.12 -8.48 13.66
CA VAL A 55 -5.20 -7.03 13.61
C VAL A 55 -3.86 -6.43 13.18
N LEU A 56 -2.76 -6.88 13.81
CA LEU A 56 -1.41 -6.42 13.45
C LEU A 56 -1.02 -6.83 12.03
N LEU A 57 -1.42 -8.02 11.57
CA LEU A 57 -1.16 -8.51 10.22
C LEU A 57 -1.85 -7.62 9.17
N MET A 58 -3.08 -7.21 9.41
CA MET A 58 -3.86 -6.40 8.48
C MET A 58 -3.31 -4.99 8.30
N MET A 59 -2.49 -4.47 9.22
CA MET A 59 -1.91 -3.13 9.12
C MET A 59 -1.08 -2.92 7.84
N SER A 60 -0.48 -3.96 7.29
CA SER A 60 0.35 -3.83 6.06
C SER A 60 -0.45 -3.93 4.76
N ALA A 61 -1.75 -4.18 4.81
CA ALA A 61 -2.57 -4.37 3.62
C ALA A 61 -3.07 -3.05 3.00
N SER A 62 -3.18 -1.99 3.80
CA SER A 62 -3.78 -0.72 3.40
C SER A 62 -3.07 -0.05 2.22
N GLN A 63 -1.73 -0.08 2.18
CA GLN A 63 -0.96 0.55 1.11
C GLN A 63 -1.18 -0.12 -0.26
N GLY A 64 -1.30 -1.44 -0.28
CA GLY A 64 -1.66 -2.18 -1.49
C GLY A 64 -3.06 -1.80 -1.99
N LEU A 65 -4.00 -1.62 -1.07
CA LEU A 65 -5.35 -1.14 -1.39
C LEU A 65 -5.32 0.29 -1.94
N TYR A 66 -4.55 1.20 -1.34
CA TYR A 66 -4.40 2.57 -1.85
C TYR A 66 -3.82 2.60 -3.26
N GLY A 67 -2.78 1.80 -3.54
CA GLY A 67 -2.24 1.67 -4.89
C GLY A 67 -3.23 1.10 -5.88
N PHE A 68 -4.04 0.12 -5.48
CA PHE A 68 -5.13 -0.41 -6.30
C PHE A 68 -6.17 0.67 -6.63
N ILE A 69 -6.58 1.48 -5.65
CA ILE A 69 -7.57 2.56 -5.85
C ILE A 69 -7.03 3.60 -6.84
N ILE A 70 -5.75 4.03 -6.71
CA ILE A 70 -5.15 4.98 -7.65
C ILE A 70 -5.06 4.39 -9.05
N GLY A 71 -4.67 3.12 -9.18
CA GLY A 71 -4.67 2.42 -10.47
C GLY A 71 -6.05 2.31 -11.08
N PHE A 72 -7.07 2.01 -10.28
CA PHE A 72 -8.46 1.95 -10.73
C PHE A 72 -8.98 3.32 -11.16
N LEU A 73 -8.72 4.39 -10.40
CA LEU A 73 -9.09 5.76 -10.79
C LEU A 73 -8.40 6.16 -12.10
N SER A 74 -7.11 5.84 -12.26
CA SER A 74 -6.40 6.07 -13.52
C SER A 74 -7.01 5.30 -14.70
N PHE A 75 -7.47 4.07 -14.47
CA PHE A 75 -8.15 3.27 -15.50
C PHE A 75 -9.47 3.92 -15.95
N THR A 76 -10.22 4.54 -15.03
CA THR A 76 -11.47 5.24 -15.39
C THR A 76 -11.27 6.48 -16.26
N ARG A 77 -10.02 6.99 -16.37
CA ARG A 77 -9.68 8.12 -17.25
C ARG A 77 -9.46 7.71 -18.71
N ILE A 78 -9.39 6.40 -18.98
CA ILE A 78 -9.22 5.88 -20.34
C ILE A 78 -10.53 6.05 -21.10
N GLY A 79 -10.51 6.90 -22.13
CA GLY A 79 -11.68 7.19 -22.96
C GLY A 79 -11.28 7.99 -24.22
N PRO A 80 -12.27 8.40 -25.04
CA PRO A 80 -12.01 9.17 -26.26
C PRO A 80 -11.31 10.51 -26.03
N ASP A 81 -11.52 11.11 -24.85
CA ASP A 81 -11.01 12.43 -24.49
C ASP A 81 -9.70 12.35 -23.69
N LEU A 82 -9.03 11.19 -23.63
CA LEU A 82 -7.78 11.02 -22.91
C LEU A 82 -6.66 11.82 -23.59
N ASP A 83 -6.21 12.87 -22.93
CA ASP A 83 -5.10 13.71 -23.38
C ASP A 83 -3.79 13.42 -22.63
N ILE A 84 -2.68 13.95 -23.14
CA ILE A 84 -1.36 13.75 -22.54
C ILE A 84 -1.25 14.35 -21.13
N PRO A 85 -1.76 15.58 -20.82
CA PRO A 85 -1.77 16.10 -19.46
C PRO A 85 -2.44 15.17 -18.45
N THR A 86 -3.63 14.66 -18.76
CA THR A 86 -4.35 13.69 -17.91
C THR A 86 -3.54 12.40 -17.72
N ALA A 87 -2.95 11.88 -18.80
CA ALA A 87 -2.13 10.68 -18.75
C ALA A 87 -0.86 10.85 -17.90
N LEU A 88 -0.23 12.04 -17.98
CA LEU A 88 0.90 12.41 -17.11
C LEU A 88 0.47 12.51 -15.64
N GLY A 89 -0.72 13.03 -15.36
CA GLY A 89 -1.33 13.02 -14.03
C GLY A 89 -1.49 11.60 -13.48
N CYS A 90 -2.02 10.68 -14.28
CA CYS A 90 -2.13 9.27 -13.92
C CYS A 90 -0.74 8.65 -13.64
N CYS A 91 0.25 8.96 -14.47
CA CYS A 91 1.61 8.47 -14.28
C CYS A 91 2.25 9.02 -13.00
N ALA A 92 2.13 10.33 -12.75
CA ALA A 92 2.65 10.98 -11.54
C ALA A 92 1.96 10.47 -10.27
N GLY A 93 0.63 10.40 -10.26
CA GLY A 93 -0.15 9.86 -9.14
C GLY A 93 0.21 8.39 -8.84
N GLY A 94 0.39 7.60 -9.90
CA GLY A 94 0.83 6.21 -9.79
C GLY A 94 2.23 6.09 -9.18
N LEU A 95 3.17 6.91 -9.60
CA LEU A 95 4.54 6.94 -9.06
C LEU A 95 4.56 7.34 -7.58
N ILE A 96 3.82 8.41 -7.22
CA ILE A 96 3.71 8.90 -5.84
C ILE A 96 3.18 7.80 -4.93
N MET A 97 2.02 7.21 -5.30
CA MET A 97 1.39 6.20 -4.45
C MET A 97 2.20 4.90 -4.42
N GLY A 98 2.74 4.48 -5.55
CA GLY A 98 3.51 3.24 -5.62
C GLY A 98 4.77 3.25 -4.77
N LEU A 99 5.57 4.32 -4.86
CA LEU A 99 6.78 4.46 -4.05
C LEU A 99 6.45 4.65 -2.57
N ALA A 100 5.56 5.61 -2.24
CA ALA A 100 5.16 5.84 -0.86
C ALA A 100 4.55 4.57 -0.25
N GLY A 101 3.66 3.88 -0.98
CA GLY A 101 3.02 2.64 -0.54
C GLY A 101 4.03 1.53 -0.28
N TYR A 102 5.01 1.33 -1.16
CA TYR A 102 6.05 0.33 -0.96
C TYR A 102 6.85 0.56 0.33
N PHE A 103 7.42 1.76 0.48
CA PHE A 103 8.29 2.06 1.61
C PHE A 103 7.53 2.11 2.93
N THR A 104 6.36 2.75 2.96
CA THR A 104 5.55 2.83 4.18
C THR A 104 5.04 1.45 4.62
N ALA A 105 4.61 0.59 3.70
CA ALA A 105 4.19 -0.77 4.03
C ALA A 105 5.31 -1.58 4.70
N VAL A 106 6.53 -1.51 4.18
CA VAL A 106 7.69 -2.23 4.76
C VAL A 106 8.04 -1.70 6.15
N HIS A 107 8.08 -0.37 6.33
CA HIS A 107 8.40 0.22 7.63
C HIS A 107 7.29 0.00 8.66
N GLN A 108 6.03 0.13 8.25
CA GLN A 108 4.87 -0.16 9.09
C GLN A 108 4.89 -1.61 9.58
N SER A 109 5.24 -2.54 8.71
CA SER A 109 5.31 -3.96 9.04
C SER A 109 6.42 -4.30 10.03
N THR A 110 7.51 -3.55 10.01
CA THR A 110 8.56 -3.68 11.03
C THR A 110 8.02 -3.35 12.41
N LEU A 111 7.24 -2.26 12.54
CA LEU A 111 6.61 -1.88 13.81
C LEU A 111 5.49 -2.84 14.22
N ALA A 112 4.67 -3.30 13.26
CA ALA A 112 3.65 -4.30 13.54
C ALA A 112 4.25 -5.63 14.01
N THR A 113 5.39 -6.04 13.43
CA THR A 113 6.13 -7.23 13.89
C THR A 113 6.65 -7.05 15.33
N ALA A 114 7.14 -5.86 15.69
CA ALA A 114 7.46 -5.54 17.09
C ALA A 114 6.19 -5.57 17.98
N GLY A 115 5.03 -5.16 17.43
CA GLY A 115 3.73 -5.29 18.08
C GLY A 115 3.35 -6.74 18.41
N ILE A 116 3.68 -7.72 17.55
CA ILE A 116 3.52 -9.14 17.84
C ILE A 116 4.36 -9.56 19.05
N GLN A 117 5.57 -9.02 19.21
CA GLN A 117 6.41 -9.31 20.40
C GLN A 117 5.81 -8.72 21.68
N ILE A 118 5.19 -7.53 21.60
CA ILE A 118 4.45 -6.96 22.73
C ILE A 118 3.26 -7.86 23.09
N LEU A 119 2.49 -8.28 22.08
CA LEU A 119 1.35 -9.18 22.26
C LEU A 119 1.77 -10.50 22.92
N ALA A 120 2.92 -11.05 22.55
CA ALA A 120 3.47 -12.28 23.11
C ALA A 120 3.74 -12.16 24.63
N LYS A 121 4.38 -11.04 25.03
CA LYS A 121 4.90 -10.86 26.38
C LYS A 121 3.94 -10.14 27.32
N LYS A 122 3.15 -9.19 26.78
CA LYS A 122 2.25 -8.30 27.55
C LYS A 122 0.98 -8.01 26.72
N PRO A 123 0.05 -8.95 26.63
CA PRO A 123 -1.15 -8.83 25.78
C PRO A 123 -1.99 -7.58 26.09
N GLU A 124 -2.01 -7.14 27.34
CA GLU A 124 -2.70 -5.92 27.80
C GLU A 124 -2.14 -4.63 27.17
N HIS A 125 -0.95 -4.71 26.58
CA HIS A 125 -0.29 -3.59 25.89
C HIS A 125 -0.27 -3.72 24.36
N SER A 126 -0.96 -4.71 23.78
CA SER A 126 -0.96 -4.98 22.34
C SER A 126 -1.38 -3.77 21.49
N THR A 127 -2.35 -2.97 21.98
CA THR A 127 -2.81 -1.73 21.33
C THR A 127 -1.67 -0.73 21.08
N LYS A 128 -0.63 -0.71 21.91
CA LYS A 128 0.54 0.18 21.71
C LYS A 128 1.29 -0.20 20.43
N GLY A 129 1.40 -1.49 20.13
CA GLY A 129 2.01 -1.96 18.87
C GLY A 129 1.22 -1.53 17.64
N VAL A 130 -0.12 -1.60 17.72
CA VAL A 130 -1.02 -1.11 16.67
C VAL A 130 -0.85 0.39 16.46
N LEU A 131 -0.82 1.19 17.54
CA LEU A 131 -0.67 2.64 17.45
C LEU A 131 0.67 3.05 16.82
N TYR A 132 1.78 2.41 17.19
CA TYR A 132 3.08 2.69 16.57
C TYR A 132 3.08 2.36 15.09
N SER A 133 2.47 1.26 14.69
CA SER A 133 2.32 0.87 13.30
C SER A 133 1.46 1.88 12.52
N ALA A 134 0.33 2.31 13.09
CA ALA A 134 -0.58 3.29 12.49
C ALA A 134 0.07 4.66 12.25
N MET A 135 1.05 5.07 13.04
CA MET A 135 1.78 6.33 12.82
C MET A 135 2.52 6.35 11.47
N VAL A 136 3.04 5.21 11.02
CA VAL A 136 3.69 5.13 9.70
C VAL A 136 2.66 5.20 8.57
N GLU A 137 1.47 4.67 8.78
CA GLU A 137 0.39 4.71 7.80
C GLU A 137 -0.02 6.12 7.40
N THR A 138 0.09 7.09 8.32
CA THR A 138 -0.23 8.49 8.07
C THR A 138 0.50 9.03 6.83
N PHE A 139 1.75 8.64 6.61
CA PHE A 139 2.53 9.07 5.43
C PHE A 139 2.01 8.44 4.13
N ALA A 140 1.51 7.21 4.19
CA ALA A 140 0.85 6.59 3.05
C ALA A 140 -0.46 7.30 2.70
N ILE A 141 -1.24 7.71 3.71
CA ILE A 141 -2.48 8.45 3.53
C ILE A 141 -2.21 9.82 2.87
N PHE A 142 -1.16 10.53 3.27
CA PHE A 142 -0.78 11.80 2.62
C PHE A 142 -0.47 11.61 1.14
N ALA A 143 0.33 10.59 0.81
CA ALA A 143 0.63 10.26 -0.57
C ALA A 143 -0.62 9.85 -1.36
N PHE A 144 -1.50 9.07 -0.75
CA PHE A 144 -2.77 8.64 -1.33
C PHE A 144 -3.66 9.84 -1.68
N VAL A 145 -3.85 10.77 -0.73
CA VAL A 145 -4.67 11.99 -0.97
C VAL A 145 -4.11 12.82 -2.12
N VAL A 146 -2.79 13.05 -2.15
CA VAL A 146 -2.15 13.78 -3.26
C VAL A 146 -2.32 13.05 -4.58
N ALA A 147 -2.10 11.74 -4.61
CA ALA A 147 -2.27 10.94 -5.81
C ALA A 147 -3.71 10.96 -6.33
N VAL A 148 -4.72 10.88 -5.45
CA VAL A 148 -6.13 11.04 -5.82
C VAL A 148 -6.38 12.40 -6.48
N LEU A 149 -5.94 13.51 -5.86
CA LEU A 149 -6.14 14.86 -6.38
C LEU A 149 -5.47 15.12 -7.74
N ILE A 150 -4.41 14.38 -8.04
CA ILE A 150 -3.72 14.50 -9.34
C ILE A 150 -4.44 13.68 -10.42
N VAL A 151 -5.02 12.53 -10.04
CA VAL A 151 -5.64 11.60 -11.00
C VAL A 151 -7.08 12.01 -11.38
N ILE A 152 -7.83 12.62 -10.44
CA ILE A 152 -9.22 13.07 -10.70
C ILE A 152 -9.26 14.41 -11.38
#